data_86b08e31d067632bda5f2bd4ca6cc51d
#
_entry.id   86b08e31d067632bda5f2bd4ca6cc51d
#
_cell.length_a   1.000
_cell.length_b   1.000
_cell.length_c   1.000
_cell.angle_alpha   90.00
_cell.angle_beta   90.00
_cell.angle_gamma   90.00
#
_symmetry.space_group_name_H-M   'P 1'
#
loop_
_entity.id
_entity.type
_entity.pdbx_description
1 polymer ?
#
loop_
_entity_poly.entity_id
_entity_poly.type
_entity_poly.pdbx_seq_one_letter_code
_entity_poly.pdbx_strand_id
1 'polypeptide(L)'
;PERFKKSYYPDDFKGKYYLAGDGAIRDEKTGYFTITGRIDDVLNVSGHRMGTMEIESALVAKTDLVAEAAVVGRPDDLTGEAICAFVVLKRARPTGEEAKQIAKELRDWVAKEIGPIAKPKDIRFGDNLPKTRSGKIMRRLLRSIAKGEAITQDTSTLENPAILEQLAQTN
;
A
#
# COMPACT_ATOMS: atom_id res chain seq x y z
N PRO A 1 20.70 -18.28 4.82
CA PRO A 1 21.91 -17.45 4.94
C PRO A 1 22.09 -16.47 3.79
N GLU A 2 22.02 -16.91 2.50
CA GLU A 2 22.25 -16.02 1.34
C GLU A 2 21.20 -14.94 1.18
N ARG A 3 19.91 -15.31 1.28
CA ARG A 3 18.79 -14.34 1.22
C ARG A 3 18.93 -13.27 2.30
N PHE A 4 19.32 -13.65 3.51
CA PHE A 4 19.55 -12.72 4.62
C PHE A 4 20.67 -11.73 4.29
N LYS A 5 21.82 -12.22 3.80
CA LYS A 5 22.93 -11.36 3.42
C LYS A 5 22.52 -10.37 2.32
N LYS A 6 21.89 -10.87 1.25
CA LYS A 6 21.46 -10.03 0.13
C LYS A 6 20.43 -8.98 0.53
N SER A 7 19.56 -9.27 1.49
CA SER A 7 18.51 -8.33 1.92
C SER A 7 19.00 -7.28 2.90
N TYR A 8 19.89 -7.65 3.83
CA TYR A 8 20.28 -6.78 4.94
C TYR A 8 21.73 -6.28 4.88
N TYR A 9 22.56 -6.89 4.04
CA TYR A 9 23.94 -6.51 3.81
C TYR A 9 24.23 -6.48 2.30
N PRO A 10 23.60 -5.56 1.53
CA PRO A 10 23.84 -5.46 0.10
C PRO A 10 25.30 -5.18 -0.19
N ASP A 11 25.77 -5.65 -1.35
CA ASP A 11 27.19 -5.61 -1.74
C ASP A 11 27.75 -4.18 -1.76
N ASP A 12 26.92 -3.20 -2.09
CA ASP A 12 27.28 -1.77 -2.10
C ASP A 12 27.76 -1.27 -0.73
N PHE A 13 27.28 -1.87 0.34
CA PHE A 13 27.68 -1.51 1.71
C PHE A 13 28.93 -2.25 2.19
N LYS A 14 29.48 -3.17 1.36
CA LYS A 14 30.72 -3.92 1.67
C LYS A 14 30.70 -4.56 3.06
N GLY A 15 29.53 -5.01 3.51
CA GLY A 15 29.35 -5.62 4.84
C GLY A 15 29.47 -4.69 6.04
N LYS A 16 29.62 -3.37 5.83
CA LYS A 16 29.83 -2.40 6.92
C LYS A 16 28.53 -1.94 7.59
N TYR A 17 27.44 -1.97 6.86
CA TYR A 17 26.17 -1.41 7.33
C TYR A 17 25.03 -2.42 7.16
N TYR A 18 24.10 -2.41 8.10
CA TYR A 18 22.85 -3.15 8.05
C TYR A 18 21.76 -2.29 7.41
N LEU A 19 21.10 -2.79 6.38
CA LEU A 19 19.97 -2.12 5.74
C LEU A 19 18.66 -2.49 6.44
N ALA A 20 18.11 -1.57 7.23
CA ALA A 20 16.82 -1.77 7.89
C ALA A 20 15.64 -1.74 6.89
N GLY A 21 15.83 -1.08 5.75
CA GLY A 21 14.80 -0.90 4.73
C GLY A 21 13.79 0.21 5.08
N ASP A 22 14.14 1.07 6.03
CA ASP A 22 13.34 2.22 6.42
C ASP A 22 14.00 3.51 5.92
N GLY A 23 13.18 4.45 5.45
CA GLY A 23 13.61 5.81 5.16
C GLY A 23 13.64 6.64 6.43
N ALA A 24 14.62 7.53 6.54
CA ALA A 24 14.70 8.47 7.65
C ALA A 24 15.22 9.83 7.18
N ILE A 25 14.75 10.89 7.82
CA ILE A 25 15.24 12.25 7.66
C ILE A 25 15.88 12.67 8.97
N ARG A 26 17.10 13.22 8.87
CA ARG A 26 17.77 13.82 10.01
C ARG A 26 17.50 15.32 10.03
N ASP A 27 17.00 15.82 11.13
CA ASP A 27 16.90 17.26 11.37
C ASP A 27 18.29 17.86 11.60
N GLU A 28 18.65 18.86 10.83
CA GLU A 28 20.00 19.46 10.87
C GLU A 28 20.27 20.25 12.16
N LYS A 29 19.23 20.80 12.79
CA LYS A 29 19.35 21.65 13.98
C LYS A 29 19.39 20.81 15.25
N THR A 30 18.54 19.82 15.36
CA THR A 30 18.39 19.01 16.57
C THR A 30 19.18 17.71 16.51
N GLY A 31 19.53 17.24 15.31
CA GLY A 31 20.19 15.96 15.07
C GLY A 31 19.26 14.75 15.21
N TYR A 32 17.97 14.93 15.51
CA TYR A 32 17.01 13.84 15.62
C TYR A 32 16.65 13.23 14.27
N PHE A 33 16.31 11.94 14.28
CA PHE A 33 15.84 11.21 13.11
C PHE A 33 14.33 11.04 13.17
N THR A 34 13.67 11.35 12.05
CA THR A 34 12.27 11.00 11.83
C THR A 34 12.19 9.88 10.82
N ILE A 35 11.60 8.75 11.20
CA ILE A 35 11.36 7.63 10.28
C ILE A 35 10.20 8.00 9.36
N THR A 36 10.46 7.94 8.03
CA THR A 36 9.49 8.34 7.00
C THR A 36 8.70 7.16 6.42
N GLY A 37 9.01 5.94 6.86
CA GLY A 37 8.37 4.70 6.41
C GLY A 37 9.34 3.77 5.69
N ARG A 38 8.80 2.72 5.08
CA ARG A 38 9.59 1.75 4.31
C ARG A 38 10.07 2.36 3.00
N ILE A 39 11.31 2.08 2.60
CA ILE A 39 11.85 2.53 1.30
C ILE A 39 11.17 1.83 0.11
N ASP A 40 10.61 0.63 0.33
CA ASP A 40 9.86 -0.16 -0.65
C ASP A 40 8.36 0.21 -0.72
N ASP A 41 7.88 1.07 0.17
CA ASP A 41 6.52 1.62 0.18
C ASP A 41 6.45 3.06 -0.39
N VAL A 42 7.44 3.45 -1.19
CA VAL A 42 7.45 4.71 -1.94
C VAL A 42 6.99 4.44 -3.37
N LEU A 43 6.02 5.21 -3.82
CA LEU A 43 5.49 5.19 -5.18
C LEU A 43 6.17 6.27 -6.03
N ASN A 44 6.33 5.98 -7.32
CA ASN A 44 6.82 6.95 -8.30
C ASN A 44 5.74 7.16 -9.37
N VAL A 45 4.86 8.12 -9.12
CA VAL A 45 3.73 8.43 -10.00
C VAL A 45 4.05 9.69 -10.81
N SER A 46 4.15 9.56 -12.13
CA SER A 46 4.50 10.67 -13.03
C SER A 46 5.76 11.44 -12.60
N GLY A 47 6.78 10.73 -12.09
CA GLY A 47 8.02 11.33 -11.61
C GLY A 47 7.97 11.88 -10.17
N HIS A 48 6.82 11.87 -9.53
CA HIS A 48 6.68 12.32 -8.15
C HIS A 48 6.79 11.14 -7.18
N ARG A 49 7.68 11.27 -6.20
CA ARG A 49 7.83 10.29 -5.13
C ARG A 49 6.88 10.61 -3.99
N MET A 50 6.04 9.63 -3.63
CA MET A 50 5.09 9.76 -2.52
C MET A 50 5.03 8.48 -1.70
N GLY A 51 4.84 8.62 -0.39
CA GLY A 51 4.69 7.49 0.51
C GLY A 51 3.28 6.91 0.45
N THR A 52 3.16 5.57 0.45
CA THR A 52 1.86 4.90 0.54
C THR A 52 1.12 5.28 1.82
N MET A 53 1.84 5.47 2.93
CA MET A 53 1.29 5.81 4.24
C MET A 53 0.54 7.15 4.25
N GLU A 54 0.98 8.12 3.47
CA GLU A 54 0.30 9.42 3.36
C GLU A 54 -1.10 9.25 2.76
N ILE A 55 -1.20 8.47 1.70
CA ILE A 55 -2.47 8.18 1.02
C ILE A 55 -3.38 7.32 1.92
N GLU A 56 -2.82 6.31 2.60
CA GLU A 56 -3.55 5.49 3.56
C GLU A 56 -4.12 6.34 4.69
N SER A 57 -3.33 7.25 5.24
CA SER A 57 -3.75 8.18 6.29
C SER A 57 -4.89 9.09 5.83
N ALA A 58 -4.82 9.60 4.60
CA ALA A 58 -5.89 10.42 4.02
C ALA A 58 -7.19 9.60 3.84
N LEU A 59 -7.11 8.34 3.39
CA LEU A 59 -8.27 7.47 3.26
C LEU A 59 -8.91 7.18 4.61
N VAL A 60 -8.13 6.83 5.63
CA VAL A 60 -8.63 6.52 6.98
C VAL A 60 -9.16 7.77 7.69
N ALA A 61 -8.67 8.97 7.33
CA ALA A 61 -9.19 10.23 7.86
C ALA A 61 -10.66 10.48 7.49
N LYS A 62 -11.20 9.77 6.47
CA LYS A 62 -12.65 9.73 6.20
C LYS A 62 -13.34 8.77 7.16
N THR A 63 -13.38 9.15 8.43
CA THR A 63 -13.75 8.30 9.56
C THR A 63 -15.22 7.86 9.61
N ASP A 64 -16.08 8.52 8.86
CA ASP A 64 -17.50 8.14 8.67
C ASP A 64 -17.67 6.91 7.77
N LEU A 65 -16.67 6.60 6.96
CA LEU A 65 -16.79 5.61 5.89
C LEU A 65 -15.71 4.51 5.96
N VAL A 66 -14.45 4.87 6.15
CA VAL A 66 -13.30 3.97 6.05
C VAL A 66 -12.89 3.43 7.41
N ALA A 67 -12.78 2.10 7.52
CA ALA A 67 -12.24 1.42 8.70
C ALA A 67 -10.73 1.17 8.57
N GLU A 68 -10.30 0.64 7.42
CA GLU A 68 -8.90 0.36 7.13
C GLU A 68 -8.58 0.64 5.66
N ALA A 69 -7.34 1.00 5.37
CA ALA A 69 -6.85 1.15 4.02
C ALA A 69 -5.41 0.64 3.90
N ALA A 70 -5.08 0.07 2.74
CA ALA A 70 -3.72 -0.24 2.34
C ALA A 70 -3.51 0.19 0.90
N VAL A 71 -2.36 0.78 0.62
CA VAL A 71 -2.02 1.32 -0.70
C VAL A 71 -0.78 0.63 -1.23
N VAL A 72 -0.82 0.25 -2.49
CA VAL A 72 0.33 -0.29 -3.22
C VAL A 72 0.42 0.33 -4.61
N GLY A 73 1.61 0.29 -5.19
CA GLY A 73 1.81 0.62 -6.60
C GLY A 73 1.66 -0.59 -7.51
N ARG A 74 1.20 -0.35 -8.72
CA ARG A 74 1.31 -1.28 -9.83
C ARG A 74 1.91 -0.58 -11.05
N PRO A 75 2.58 -1.29 -11.95
CA PRO A 75 3.06 -0.71 -13.21
C PRO A 75 1.93 -0.07 -13.99
N ASP A 76 2.21 1.07 -14.61
CA ASP A 76 1.28 1.81 -15.46
C ASP A 76 2.03 2.51 -16.58
N ASP A 77 1.60 2.30 -17.83
CA ASP A 77 2.31 2.77 -19.01
C ASP A 77 2.37 4.30 -19.12
N LEU A 78 1.36 4.99 -18.56
CA LEU A 78 1.26 6.45 -18.63
C LEU A 78 1.97 7.16 -17.49
N THR A 79 1.89 6.62 -16.29
CA THR A 79 2.37 7.28 -15.06
C THR A 79 3.62 6.63 -14.46
N GLY A 80 4.13 5.55 -15.08
CA GLY A 80 5.17 4.69 -14.52
C GLY A 80 4.60 3.75 -13.46
N GLU A 81 4.02 4.30 -12.41
CA GLU A 81 3.23 3.58 -11.42
C GLU A 81 1.85 4.20 -11.25
N ALA A 82 0.85 3.35 -11.05
CA ALA A 82 -0.51 3.73 -10.66
C ALA A 82 -0.76 3.34 -9.20
N ILE A 83 -1.48 4.19 -8.49
CA ILE A 83 -1.88 3.98 -7.11
C ILE A 83 -3.09 3.04 -7.10
N CYS A 84 -2.97 1.91 -6.38
CA CYS A 84 -4.05 0.99 -6.11
C CYS A 84 -4.33 0.96 -4.60
N ALA A 85 -5.54 1.34 -4.19
CA ALA A 85 -5.98 1.34 -2.80
C ALA A 85 -6.90 0.15 -2.53
N PHE A 86 -6.68 -0.53 -1.43
CA PHE A 86 -7.54 -1.56 -0.88
C PHE A 86 -8.19 -1.02 0.38
N VAL A 87 -9.51 -1.01 0.41
CA VAL A 87 -10.28 -0.31 1.44
C VAL A 87 -11.27 -1.25 2.11
N VAL A 88 -11.30 -1.23 3.42
CA VAL A 88 -12.33 -1.84 4.25
C VAL A 88 -13.22 -0.73 4.78
N LEU A 89 -14.51 -0.84 4.51
CA LEU A 89 -15.50 0.13 5.00
C LEU A 89 -15.99 -0.25 6.40
N LYS A 90 -16.50 0.72 7.14
CA LYS A 90 -17.20 0.50 8.42
C LYS A 90 -18.59 -0.13 8.27
N ARG A 91 -19.00 -0.39 7.05
CA ARG A 91 -20.25 -1.04 6.66
C ARG A 91 -19.97 -2.21 5.71
N ALA A 92 -21.02 -2.94 5.33
CA ALA A 92 -20.91 -4.05 4.38
C ALA A 92 -20.19 -3.62 3.09
N ARG A 93 -19.43 -4.55 2.51
CA ARG A 93 -18.72 -4.34 1.25
C ARG A 93 -19.69 -3.93 0.15
N PRO A 94 -19.47 -2.80 -0.54
CA PRO A 94 -20.31 -2.35 -1.63
C PRO A 94 -20.05 -3.20 -2.89
N THR A 95 -21.06 -3.28 -3.76
CA THR A 95 -20.98 -3.96 -5.05
C THR A 95 -21.61 -3.12 -6.15
N GLY A 96 -21.28 -3.42 -7.41
CA GLY A 96 -21.89 -2.78 -8.57
C GLY A 96 -21.73 -1.24 -8.57
N GLU A 97 -22.82 -0.54 -8.83
CA GLU A 97 -22.82 0.93 -8.94
C GLU A 97 -22.51 1.63 -7.61
N GLU A 98 -22.91 1.07 -6.48
CA GLU A 98 -22.56 1.61 -5.17
C GLU A 98 -21.04 1.62 -4.96
N ALA A 99 -20.35 0.54 -5.33
CA ALA A 99 -18.90 0.46 -5.24
C ALA A 99 -18.23 1.54 -6.11
N LYS A 100 -18.73 1.79 -7.30
CA LYS A 100 -18.19 2.84 -8.19
C LYS A 100 -18.38 4.24 -7.61
N GLN A 101 -19.55 4.51 -7.02
CA GLN A 101 -19.84 5.81 -6.41
C GLN A 101 -18.92 6.06 -5.20
N ILE A 102 -18.76 5.08 -4.32
CA ILE A 102 -17.89 5.19 -3.17
C ILE A 102 -16.41 5.32 -3.59
N ALA A 103 -16.00 4.54 -4.60
CA ALA A 103 -14.65 4.66 -5.13
C ALA A 103 -14.38 6.07 -5.70
N LYS A 104 -15.37 6.66 -6.40
CA LYS A 104 -15.27 8.04 -6.88
C LYS A 104 -15.15 9.04 -5.71
N GLU A 105 -16.01 8.90 -4.71
CA GLU A 105 -15.98 9.76 -3.51
C GLU A 105 -14.61 9.69 -2.80
N LEU A 106 -14.06 8.51 -2.60
CA LEU A 106 -12.76 8.34 -1.96
C LEU A 106 -11.60 8.89 -2.81
N ARG A 107 -11.66 8.73 -4.12
CA ARG A 107 -10.68 9.33 -5.04
C ARG A 107 -10.68 10.85 -4.94
N ASP A 108 -11.86 11.45 -4.98
CA ASP A 108 -12.02 12.90 -4.93
C ASP A 108 -11.61 13.43 -3.54
N TRP A 109 -11.88 12.68 -2.48
CA TRP A 109 -11.41 12.96 -1.13
C TRP A 109 -9.87 12.99 -1.06
N VAL A 110 -9.18 11.95 -1.52
CA VAL A 110 -7.69 11.91 -1.53
C VAL A 110 -7.12 13.05 -2.37
N ALA A 111 -7.72 13.33 -3.54
CA ALA A 111 -7.27 14.44 -4.38
C ALA A 111 -7.43 15.80 -3.69
N LYS A 112 -8.44 15.97 -2.84
CA LYS A 112 -8.64 17.19 -2.05
C LYS A 112 -7.65 17.30 -0.90
N GLU A 113 -7.39 16.21 -0.18
CA GLU A 113 -6.54 16.19 1.02
C GLU A 113 -5.05 16.29 0.70
N ILE A 114 -4.59 15.62 -0.36
CA ILE A 114 -3.16 15.54 -0.71
C ILE A 114 -2.87 16.27 -2.02
N GLY A 115 -3.71 16.04 -3.03
CA GLY A 115 -3.53 16.60 -4.36
C GLY A 115 -3.90 15.61 -5.47
N PRO A 116 -4.12 16.09 -6.70
CA PRO A 116 -4.58 15.27 -7.82
C PRO A 116 -3.65 14.10 -8.17
N ILE A 117 -2.32 14.26 -7.96
CA ILE A 117 -1.31 13.26 -8.26
C ILE A 117 -1.43 12.03 -7.34
N ALA A 118 -1.95 12.20 -6.13
CA ALA A 118 -2.17 11.14 -5.16
C ALA A 118 -3.48 10.38 -5.37
N LYS A 119 -4.30 10.80 -6.33
CA LYS A 119 -5.61 10.20 -6.62
C LYS A 119 -5.44 8.73 -7.02
N PRO A 120 -6.01 7.77 -6.27
CA PRO A 120 -5.92 6.36 -6.63
C PRO A 120 -6.56 6.08 -8.00
N LYS A 121 -5.83 5.36 -8.86
CA LYS A 121 -6.38 4.90 -10.14
C LYS A 121 -7.42 3.80 -9.91
N ASP A 122 -7.11 2.88 -9.00
CA ASP A 122 -7.99 1.77 -8.63
C ASP A 122 -8.29 1.82 -7.13
N ILE A 123 -9.55 1.59 -6.77
CA ILE A 123 -9.98 1.34 -5.40
C ILE A 123 -10.72 0.01 -5.38
N ARG A 124 -10.27 -0.90 -4.52
CA ARG A 124 -10.86 -2.23 -4.33
C ARG A 124 -11.36 -2.39 -2.91
N PHE A 125 -12.54 -2.96 -2.77
CA PHE A 125 -13.19 -3.15 -1.48
C PHE A 125 -13.10 -4.61 -1.03
N GLY A 126 -12.78 -4.83 0.23
CA GLY A 126 -12.80 -6.13 0.87
C GLY A 126 -13.46 -6.06 2.24
N ASP A 127 -13.85 -7.20 2.77
CA ASP A 127 -14.37 -7.30 4.15
C ASP A 127 -13.23 -7.19 5.17
N ASN A 128 -12.00 -7.45 4.74
CA ASN A 128 -10.77 -7.29 5.52
C ASN A 128 -9.57 -7.09 4.58
N LEU A 129 -8.40 -6.78 5.14
CA LEU A 129 -7.12 -6.81 4.43
C LEU A 129 -6.36 -8.10 4.73
N PRO A 130 -5.52 -8.61 3.79
CA PRO A 130 -4.71 -9.79 4.05
C PRO A 130 -3.67 -9.48 5.13
N LYS A 131 -3.79 -10.15 6.26
CA LYS A 131 -2.92 -9.96 7.43
C LYS A 131 -2.27 -11.28 7.83
N THR A 132 -1.08 -11.17 8.39
CA THR A 132 -0.46 -12.27 9.15
C THR A 132 -1.22 -12.50 10.45
N ARG A 133 -1.01 -13.64 11.10
CA ARG A 133 -1.55 -13.93 12.44
C ARG A 133 -1.16 -12.90 13.50
N SER A 134 -0.08 -12.15 13.28
CA SER A 134 0.33 -11.04 14.14
C SER A 134 -0.32 -9.69 13.78
N GLY A 135 -1.27 -9.67 12.84
CA GLY A 135 -2.00 -8.47 12.43
C GLY A 135 -1.29 -7.58 11.41
N LYS A 136 -0.14 -7.99 10.88
CA LYS A 136 0.62 -7.20 9.90
C LYS A 136 0.05 -7.39 8.50
N ILE A 137 -0.26 -6.28 7.80
CA ILE A 137 -0.75 -6.30 6.42
C ILE A 137 0.31 -6.89 5.48
N MET A 138 -0.11 -7.83 4.65
CA MET A 138 0.75 -8.53 3.69
C MET A 138 0.74 -7.78 2.34
N ARG A 139 1.40 -6.62 2.27
CA ARG A 139 1.42 -5.75 1.09
C ARG A 139 1.92 -6.45 -0.18
N ARG A 140 2.80 -7.45 -0.05
CA ARG A 140 3.27 -8.25 -1.19
C ARG A 140 2.12 -8.94 -1.93
N LEU A 141 1.12 -9.45 -1.19
CA LEU A 141 -0.06 -10.10 -1.78
C LEU A 141 -0.96 -9.06 -2.46
N LEU A 142 -1.14 -7.89 -1.84
CA LEU A 142 -1.88 -6.79 -2.44
C LEU A 142 -1.24 -6.29 -3.75
N ARG A 143 0.09 -6.25 -3.83
CA ARG A 143 0.81 -5.92 -5.07
C ARG A 143 0.55 -6.93 -6.18
N SER A 144 0.57 -8.24 -5.88
CA SER A 144 0.24 -9.28 -6.87
C SER A 144 -1.21 -9.15 -7.36
N ILE A 145 -2.16 -8.92 -6.44
CA ILE A 145 -3.57 -8.67 -6.80
C ILE A 145 -3.71 -7.42 -7.67
N ALA A 146 -3.04 -6.32 -7.32
CA ALA A 146 -3.09 -5.08 -8.07
C ALA A 146 -2.58 -5.22 -9.51
N LYS A 147 -1.59 -6.08 -9.72
CA LYS A 147 -1.03 -6.41 -11.03
C LYS A 147 -1.85 -7.43 -11.82
N GLY A 148 -2.83 -8.09 -11.19
CA GLY A 148 -3.57 -9.21 -11.79
C GLY A 148 -2.75 -10.49 -11.90
N GLU A 149 -1.67 -10.63 -11.14
CA GLU A 149 -0.81 -11.81 -11.12
C GLU A 149 -1.42 -12.91 -10.26
N ALA A 150 -1.22 -14.18 -10.66
CA ALA A 150 -1.57 -15.31 -9.82
C ALA A 150 -0.76 -15.28 -8.51
N ILE A 151 -1.42 -15.57 -7.40
CA ILE A 151 -0.76 -15.61 -6.09
C ILE A 151 -0.02 -16.95 -5.98
N THR A 152 1.27 -16.93 -6.28
CA THR A 152 2.18 -18.08 -6.15
C THR A 152 3.00 -18.02 -4.86
N GLN A 153 2.82 -16.97 -4.07
CA GLN A 153 3.59 -16.73 -2.86
C GLN A 153 3.08 -17.57 -1.69
N ASP A 154 3.96 -17.80 -0.73
CA ASP A 154 3.61 -18.49 0.50
C ASP A 154 2.53 -17.71 1.28
N THR A 155 1.37 -18.32 1.43
CA THR A 155 0.20 -17.80 2.16
C THR A 155 0.01 -18.48 3.51
N SER A 156 0.94 -19.34 3.95
CA SER A 156 0.83 -20.12 5.19
C SER A 156 0.64 -19.31 6.47
N THR A 157 1.10 -18.04 6.43
CA THR A 157 0.95 -17.09 7.55
C THR A 157 -0.32 -16.23 7.47
N LEU A 158 -1.11 -16.39 6.40
CA LEU A 158 -2.33 -15.62 6.19
C LEU A 158 -3.45 -16.11 7.13
N GLU A 159 -4.13 -15.18 7.78
CA GLU A 159 -5.22 -15.50 8.70
C GLU A 159 -6.45 -16.05 7.97
N ASN A 160 -6.82 -15.45 6.83
CA ASN A 160 -7.97 -15.85 6.03
C ASN A 160 -7.68 -15.78 4.52
N PRO A 161 -7.48 -16.90 3.81
CA PRO A 161 -7.20 -16.92 2.38
C PRO A 161 -8.34 -16.43 1.49
N ALA A 162 -9.61 -16.56 1.90
CA ALA A 162 -10.78 -16.17 1.08
C ALA A 162 -10.80 -14.67 0.76
N ILE A 163 -10.12 -13.83 1.54
CA ILE A 163 -10.00 -12.39 1.31
C ILE A 163 -9.30 -12.07 -0.01
N LEU A 164 -8.34 -12.90 -0.42
CA LEU A 164 -7.58 -12.68 -1.65
C LEU A 164 -8.48 -12.73 -2.89
N GLU A 165 -9.42 -13.67 -2.92
CA GLU A 165 -10.38 -13.80 -4.01
C GLU A 165 -11.35 -12.60 -4.06
N GLN A 166 -11.83 -12.14 -2.90
CA GLN A 166 -12.68 -10.95 -2.82
C GLN A 166 -11.99 -9.73 -3.41
N LEU A 167 -10.75 -9.48 -3.00
CA LEU A 167 -9.98 -8.31 -3.45
C LEU A 167 -9.57 -8.41 -4.93
N ALA A 168 -9.44 -9.61 -5.47
CA ALA A 168 -9.15 -9.83 -6.89
C ALA A 168 -10.38 -9.57 -7.79
N GLN A 169 -11.60 -9.88 -7.30
CA GLN A 169 -12.84 -9.78 -8.06
C GLN A 169 -13.45 -8.36 -8.08
N THR A 170 -13.00 -7.47 -7.22
CA THR A 170 -13.55 -6.11 -7.13
C THR A 170 -12.93 -5.23 -8.23
N ASN A 171 -13.61 -5.15 -9.37
CA ASN A 171 -13.38 -4.18 -10.44
C ASN A 171 -14.50 -3.18 -10.48
#